data_0236b6ef6e7115f6be239206856151b3
#
_entry.id   0236b6ef6e7115f6be239206856151b3
#
_cell.length_a   1.000
_cell.length_b   1.000
_cell.length_c   1.000
_cell.angle_alpha   90.00
_cell.angle_beta   90.00
_cell.angle_gamma   90.00
#
_symmetry.space_group_name_H-M   'P 1'
#
loop_
_entity.id
_entity.type
_entity.pdbx_description
1 polymer ?
#
loop_
_entity_poly.entity_id
_entity_poly.type
_entity_poly.pdbx_seq_one_letter_code
_entity_poly.pdbx_strand_id
1 'polypeptide(L)'
;DVNYEELVCVGLNTATDTLGAVVHIKKNSGYSGDLCSTGSSEYVAFWADWDNNGNFDNYLGTVEVRVHDLDNMPAEGLYYNVALPIDVTQHLRTCSKPNVIRIRAVLSWASLPSTTNPNVLNHWGNRMDALVQLRPGRTNDGDLDIVITTVNEIRISDINADGLAEPLAPFPNAKRPFGGEIMLSGYFTNSGAPDNIHYRVEYSDNDGASWNPVLDKQRFIIEGFPSPTLNDQDPSLTGGWLSYKGSVAPLQIIRFNALAVWSSGTKNGKHKLRVAFSHEPFTNPFNPALISYSNVVTIHLDNDGFSVNPDPHVAGDPLSALHDVDIIIDGGECNFYQSGVNTMLTGSVKVRDDYFHSWSLDLQPSSHFIAPATLSTIVSPTGRNCTSVSDYGDNAHAFSIDITKLDPCGYTVRVYAHDRALVGYRSFF
;
A
#
# COMPACT_ATOMS: atom_id res chain seq x y z
N ASP A 1 -20.75 47.05 -9.29
CA ASP A 1 -21.84 47.53 -10.10
C ASP A 1 -21.73 46.92 -11.51
N VAL A 2 -22.84 46.53 -12.10
CA VAL A 2 -22.93 45.87 -13.43
C VAL A 2 -23.80 46.67 -14.40
N ASN A 3 -23.99 47.95 -14.17
CA ASN A 3 -24.85 48.77 -15.03
C ASN A 3 -24.21 49.11 -16.38
N TYR A 4 -22.90 49.15 -16.46
CA TYR A 4 -22.12 49.48 -17.62
C TYR A 4 -21.57 48.22 -18.32
N GLU A 5 -20.94 47.37 -17.56
CA GLU A 5 -20.33 46.13 -18.03
C GLU A 5 -20.65 44.98 -17.05
N GLU A 6 -20.64 43.77 -17.58
CA GLU A 6 -20.91 42.55 -16.84
C GLU A 6 -20.16 41.36 -17.41
N LEU A 7 -19.56 40.56 -16.53
CA LEU A 7 -19.05 39.25 -16.88
C LEU A 7 -20.22 38.26 -16.91
N VAL A 8 -20.53 37.74 -18.11
CA VAL A 8 -21.74 36.93 -18.36
C VAL A 8 -21.46 35.46 -18.62
N CYS A 9 -20.22 35.10 -18.92
CA CYS A 9 -19.83 33.73 -19.21
C CYS A 9 -18.36 33.49 -18.85
N VAL A 10 -18.07 32.31 -18.30
CA VAL A 10 -16.70 31.80 -18.04
C VAL A 10 -16.65 30.33 -18.45
N GLY A 11 -15.57 29.91 -19.10
CA GLY A 11 -15.40 28.54 -19.54
C GLY A 11 -13.96 28.19 -19.90
N LEU A 12 -13.74 26.96 -20.31
CA LEU A 12 -12.45 26.44 -20.74
C LEU A 12 -12.59 25.78 -22.11
N ASN A 13 -11.73 26.17 -23.03
CA ASN A 13 -11.50 25.40 -24.25
C ASN A 13 -10.48 24.33 -24.00
N THR A 14 -10.94 23.07 -23.88
CA THR A 14 -10.10 21.91 -23.54
C THR A 14 -9.17 21.47 -24.68
N ALA A 15 -9.40 21.94 -25.91
CA ALA A 15 -8.54 21.62 -27.05
C ALA A 15 -7.25 22.46 -27.06
N THR A 16 -7.33 23.66 -26.49
CA THR A 16 -6.21 24.64 -26.52
C THR A 16 -5.77 25.03 -25.10
N ASP A 17 -6.35 24.41 -24.07
CA ASP A 17 -6.13 24.75 -22.66
C ASP A 17 -6.22 26.26 -22.39
N THR A 18 -7.30 26.89 -22.95
CA THR A 18 -7.49 28.32 -22.88
C THR A 18 -8.77 28.65 -22.11
N LEU A 19 -8.62 29.41 -21.02
CA LEU A 19 -9.76 29.99 -20.31
C LEU A 19 -10.35 31.13 -21.13
N GLY A 20 -11.65 31.15 -21.21
CA GLY A 20 -12.40 32.22 -21.86
C GLY A 20 -13.39 32.83 -20.89
N ALA A 21 -13.64 34.13 -21.11
CA ALA A 21 -14.75 34.83 -20.47
C ALA A 21 -15.38 35.81 -21.46
N VAL A 22 -16.65 36.12 -21.22
CA VAL A 22 -17.38 37.08 -22.05
C VAL A 22 -17.75 38.28 -21.20
N VAL A 23 -17.28 39.44 -21.60
CA VAL A 23 -17.63 40.74 -21.02
C VAL A 23 -18.73 41.37 -21.89
N HIS A 24 -19.87 41.64 -21.29
CA HIS A 24 -21.00 42.30 -21.90
C HIS A 24 -20.98 43.80 -21.60
N ILE A 25 -20.83 44.62 -22.61
CA ILE A 25 -20.87 46.07 -22.55
C ILE A 25 -22.30 46.52 -22.82
N LYS A 26 -22.93 47.23 -21.86
CA LYS A 26 -24.36 47.55 -21.84
C LYS A 26 -24.66 49.00 -22.19
N LYS A 27 -23.68 49.89 -22.15
CA LYS A 27 -23.84 51.33 -22.42
C LYS A 27 -23.04 51.73 -23.65
N ASN A 28 -23.55 52.71 -24.37
CA ASN A 28 -22.93 53.26 -25.56
C ASN A 28 -21.86 54.31 -25.25
N SER A 29 -21.73 54.73 -24.00
CA SER A 29 -20.78 55.77 -23.57
C SER A 29 -20.35 55.58 -22.13
N GLY A 30 -19.24 56.17 -21.74
CA GLY A 30 -18.62 56.06 -20.44
C GLY A 30 -17.26 55.35 -20.50
N TYR A 31 -16.74 55.07 -21.73
CA TYR A 31 -15.53 54.31 -21.95
C TYR A 31 -14.36 55.15 -22.49
N SER A 32 -14.29 56.39 -22.03
CA SER A 32 -13.17 57.31 -22.31
C SER A 32 -12.94 57.67 -23.76
N GLY A 33 -14.04 57.80 -24.51
CA GLY A 33 -14.06 58.32 -25.87
C GLY A 33 -14.25 57.27 -26.97
N ASP A 34 -14.32 57.78 -28.20
CA ASP A 34 -14.64 57.02 -29.41
C ASP A 34 -13.51 56.09 -29.89
N LEU A 35 -13.71 55.45 -31.03
CA LEU A 35 -12.75 54.54 -31.64
C LEU A 35 -11.39 55.18 -32.00
N CYS A 36 -11.32 56.49 -32.05
CA CYS A 36 -10.08 57.24 -32.31
C CYS A 36 -9.36 57.65 -31.03
N SER A 37 -9.93 57.33 -29.86
CA SER A 37 -9.36 57.58 -28.55
C SER A 37 -8.68 56.32 -27.96
N THR A 38 -8.09 56.47 -26.78
CA THR A 38 -7.50 55.31 -26.08
C THR A 38 -8.53 54.32 -25.54
N GLY A 39 -9.79 54.71 -25.36
CA GLY A 39 -10.81 53.92 -24.73
C GLY A 39 -10.55 53.64 -23.24
N SER A 40 -11.34 52.81 -22.65
CA SER A 40 -11.11 52.28 -21.30
C SER A 40 -10.73 50.81 -21.32
N SER A 41 -10.00 50.39 -20.30
CA SER A 41 -9.55 49.01 -20.13
C SER A 41 -10.49 48.26 -19.18
N GLU A 42 -11.00 47.15 -19.67
CA GLU A 42 -11.70 46.16 -18.86
C GLU A 42 -10.74 45.01 -18.60
N TYR A 43 -10.53 44.67 -17.33
CA TYR A 43 -9.63 43.63 -16.91
C TYR A 43 -10.38 42.41 -16.41
N VAL A 44 -10.01 41.24 -16.84
CA VAL A 44 -10.54 39.96 -16.31
C VAL A 44 -9.40 39.15 -15.71
N ALA A 45 -9.41 38.98 -14.40
CA ALA A 45 -8.48 38.12 -13.67
C ALA A 45 -9.07 36.72 -13.50
N PHE A 46 -8.26 35.69 -13.71
CA PHE A 46 -8.66 34.29 -13.57
C PHE A 46 -7.94 33.65 -12.41
N TRP A 47 -8.68 32.81 -11.67
CA TRP A 47 -8.23 32.03 -10.52
C TRP A 47 -8.71 30.60 -10.64
N ALA A 48 -7.94 29.66 -10.10
CA ALA A 48 -8.30 28.25 -10.02
C ALA A 48 -8.37 27.74 -8.59
N ASP A 49 -9.32 26.85 -8.37
CA ASP A 49 -9.42 25.95 -7.23
C ASP A 49 -9.21 24.53 -7.79
N TRP A 50 -7.92 24.10 -7.80
CA TRP A 50 -7.50 22.86 -8.45
C TRP A 50 -7.94 21.61 -7.69
N ASP A 51 -8.12 21.70 -6.38
CA ASP A 51 -8.50 20.58 -5.50
C ASP A 51 -9.98 20.58 -5.10
N ASN A 52 -10.75 21.59 -5.56
CA ASN A 52 -12.15 21.79 -5.24
C ASN A 52 -12.45 21.95 -3.74
N ASN A 53 -11.52 22.53 -2.99
CA ASN A 53 -11.69 22.78 -1.56
C ASN A 53 -12.54 24.03 -1.25
N GLY A 54 -12.94 24.79 -2.28
CA GLY A 54 -13.72 26.04 -2.18
C GLY A 54 -12.87 27.30 -2.11
N ASN A 55 -11.54 27.17 -2.08
CA ASN A 55 -10.60 28.28 -2.08
C ASN A 55 -9.97 28.45 -3.45
N PHE A 56 -9.95 29.66 -3.96
CA PHE A 56 -9.31 29.98 -5.24
C PHE A 56 -7.89 30.48 -4.98
N ASP A 57 -6.99 29.55 -4.64
CA ASP A 57 -5.64 29.87 -4.17
C ASP A 57 -4.64 30.18 -5.28
N ASN A 58 -5.01 29.85 -6.53
CA ASN A 58 -4.09 29.93 -7.65
C ASN A 58 -4.51 31.05 -8.61
N TYR A 59 -3.78 32.15 -8.58
CA TYR A 59 -3.90 33.19 -9.60
C TYR A 59 -3.27 32.72 -10.91
N LEU A 60 -4.07 32.79 -12.01
CA LEU A 60 -3.65 32.28 -13.32
C LEU A 60 -3.19 33.38 -14.26
N GLY A 61 -3.75 34.57 -14.13
CA GLY A 61 -3.40 35.71 -14.98
C GLY A 61 -4.56 36.71 -15.13
N THR A 62 -4.26 37.86 -15.71
CA THR A 62 -5.24 38.90 -16.07
C THR A 62 -5.13 39.23 -17.53
N VAL A 63 -6.28 39.34 -18.19
CA VAL A 63 -6.41 39.74 -19.59
C VAL A 63 -7.11 41.11 -19.65
N GLU A 64 -6.65 41.96 -20.55
CA GLU A 64 -7.23 43.27 -20.82
C GLU A 64 -8.04 43.21 -22.12
N VAL A 65 -9.19 43.87 -22.12
CA VAL A 65 -9.91 44.22 -23.35
C VAL A 65 -10.18 45.71 -23.37
N ARG A 66 -10.05 46.34 -24.53
CA ARG A 66 -10.30 47.77 -24.71
C ARG A 66 -11.69 47.99 -25.25
N VAL A 67 -12.39 48.93 -24.60
CA VAL A 67 -13.77 49.33 -24.92
C VAL A 67 -13.81 50.82 -25.22
N HIS A 68 -14.67 51.21 -26.16
CA HIS A 68 -14.84 52.58 -26.61
C HIS A 68 -16.31 53.00 -26.64
N ASP A 69 -16.54 54.28 -26.59
CA ASP A 69 -17.88 54.86 -26.79
C ASP A 69 -18.32 54.66 -28.22
N LEU A 70 -19.58 54.31 -28.47
CA LEU A 70 -20.15 54.02 -29.77
C LEU A 70 -21.52 54.67 -29.90
N ASP A 71 -21.66 55.63 -30.84
CA ASP A 71 -22.92 56.40 -31.05
C ASP A 71 -24.10 55.49 -31.44
N ASN A 72 -23.86 54.43 -32.18
CA ASN A 72 -24.89 53.53 -32.70
C ASN A 72 -24.70 52.10 -32.17
N MET A 73 -24.49 51.93 -30.87
CA MET A 73 -24.39 50.63 -30.28
C MET A 73 -25.70 49.84 -30.38
N PRO A 74 -25.68 48.53 -30.71
CA PRO A 74 -26.87 47.68 -30.69
C PRO A 74 -27.59 47.74 -29.33
N ALA A 75 -28.91 47.62 -29.35
CA ALA A 75 -29.73 47.72 -28.12
C ALA A 75 -29.39 46.60 -27.13
N GLU A 76 -28.95 45.44 -27.60
CA GLU A 76 -28.49 44.32 -26.82
C GLU A 76 -27.08 44.48 -26.23
N GLY A 77 -26.37 45.54 -26.60
CA GLY A 77 -24.99 45.76 -26.20
C GLY A 77 -23.97 45.03 -27.05
N LEU A 78 -22.71 44.99 -26.57
CA LEU A 78 -21.62 44.32 -27.23
C LEU A 78 -20.99 43.26 -26.32
N TYR A 79 -20.52 42.18 -26.94
CA TYR A 79 -19.89 41.06 -26.22
C TYR A 79 -18.43 40.95 -26.64
N TYR A 80 -17.53 41.04 -25.67
CA TYR A 80 -16.11 40.89 -25.88
C TYR A 80 -15.64 39.58 -25.28
N ASN A 81 -14.96 38.79 -26.10
CA ASN A 81 -14.33 37.54 -25.60
C ASN A 81 -12.91 37.85 -25.15
N VAL A 82 -12.60 37.43 -23.94
CA VAL A 82 -11.23 37.41 -23.38
C VAL A 82 -10.73 35.99 -23.29
N ALA A 83 -9.45 35.77 -23.54
CA ALA A 83 -8.84 34.45 -23.58
C ALA A 83 -7.49 34.46 -22.90
N LEU A 84 -7.30 33.52 -21.95
CA LEU A 84 -6.06 33.32 -21.22
C LEU A 84 -5.58 31.89 -21.46
N PRO A 85 -4.51 31.64 -22.22
CA PRO A 85 -3.85 30.34 -22.26
C PRO A 85 -3.30 29.97 -20.88
N ILE A 86 -3.52 28.74 -20.45
CA ILE A 86 -3.05 28.21 -19.16
C ILE A 86 -2.31 26.91 -19.35
N ASP A 87 -1.35 26.64 -18.46
CA ASP A 87 -0.71 25.33 -18.37
C ASP A 87 -1.47 24.47 -17.36
N VAL A 88 -2.13 23.44 -17.86
CA VAL A 88 -2.89 22.47 -17.03
C VAL A 88 -2.13 21.16 -16.83
N THR A 89 -0.92 21.04 -17.36
CA THR A 89 -0.18 19.78 -17.45
C THR A 89 -0.05 19.08 -16.08
N GLN A 90 0.20 19.84 -15.03
CA GLN A 90 0.35 19.33 -13.66
C GLN A 90 -0.98 19.00 -12.97
N HIS A 91 -2.11 19.38 -13.57
CA HIS A 91 -3.43 19.21 -12.99
C HIS A 91 -4.29 18.21 -13.76
N LEU A 92 -3.76 17.64 -14.85
CA LEU A 92 -4.45 16.63 -15.63
C LEU A 92 -4.55 15.35 -14.80
N ARG A 93 -5.77 14.81 -14.78
CA ARG A 93 -6.08 13.52 -14.14
C ARG A 93 -6.39 12.49 -15.22
N THR A 94 -6.54 11.28 -14.80
CA THR A 94 -6.79 10.12 -15.64
C THR A 94 -8.24 10.05 -16.09
N CYS A 95 -8.52 9.27 -17.13
CA CYS A 95 -9.88 9.12 -17.69
C CYS A 95 -10.87 8.52 -16.68
N SER A 96 -10.41 7.82 -15.66
CA SER A 96 -11.26 7.19 -14.64
C SER A 96 -11.73 8.15 -13.55
N LYS A 97 -11.11 9.33 -13.43
CA LYS A 97 -11.46 10.33 -12.41
C LYS A 97 -12.06 11.57 -13.08
N PRO A 98 -13.18 12.10 -12.58
CA PRO A 98 -13.71 13.36 -13.08
C PRO A 98 -12.65 14.45 -12.87
N ASN A 99 -12.21 15.04 -13.97
CA ASN A 99 -11.21 16.09 -13.97
C ASN A 99 -11.89 17.46 -14.02
N VAL A 100 -12.77 17.71 -13.06
CA VAL A 100 -13.54 18.93 -12.92
C VAL A 100 -12.90 19.80 -11.85
N ILE A 101 -12.69 21.07 -12.18
CA ILE A 101 -12.12 22.10 -11.31
C ILE A 101 -13.02 23.31 -11.26
N ARG A 102 -12.85 24.15 -10.26
CA ARG A 102 -13.52 25.45 -10.17
C ARG A 102 -12.61 26.54 -10.69
N ILE A 103 -13.17 27.40 -11.54
CA ILE A 103 -12.53 28.63 -12.02
C ILE A 103 -13.36 29.81 -11.58
N ARG A 104 -12.68 30.86 -11.16
CA ARG A 104 -13.27 32.18 -10.88
C ARG A 104 -12.69 33.20 -11.85
N ALA A 105 -13.56 33.98 -12.46
CA ALA A 105 -13.18 35.17 -13.19
C ALA A 105 -13.70 36.43 -12.46
N VAL A 106 -12.86 37.47 -12.41
CA VAL A 106 -13.17 38.75 -11.75
C VAL A 106 -12.99 39.89 -12.76
N LEU A 107 -14.09 40.53 -13.09
CA LEU A 107 -14.10 41.72 -13.96
C LEU A 107 -13.83 42.98 -13.14
N SER A 108 -13.06 43.91 -13.72
CA SER A 108 -12.79 45.21 -13.14
C SER A 108 -12.55 46.27 -14.20
N TRP A 109 -13.25 47.38 -14.09
CA TRP A 109 -13.08 48.54 -14.96
C TRP A 109 -11.89 49.40 -14.53
N ALA A 110 -11.09 49.83 -15.50
CA ALA A 110 -9.99 50.83 -15.41
C ALA A 110 -8.90 50.54 -14.33
N SER A 111 -9.06 49.54 -13.48
CA SER A 111 -8.09 49.17 -12.47
C SER A 111 -7.88 47.67 -12.44
N LEU A 112 -6.62 47.25 -12.23
CA LEU A 112 -6.29 45.83 -12.19
C LEU A 112 -6.99 45.13 -10.97
N PRO A 113 -7.61 43.99 -11.20
CA PRO A 113 -8.08 43.16 -10.11
C PRO A 113 -6.94 42.70 -9.18
N SER A 114 -7.28 42.34 -7.95
CA SER A 114 -6.28 41.77 -7.02
C SER A 114 -5.63 40.52 -7.60
N THR A 115 -4.32 40.38 -7.44
CA THR A 115 -3.55 39.17 -7.78
C THR A 115 -3.26 38.28 -6.58
N THR A 116 -3.71 38.70 -5.38
CA THR A 116 -3.47 38.00 -4.13
C THR A 116 -4.73 37.61 -3.38
N ASN A 117 -5.89 38.15 -3.77
CA ASN A 117 -7.17 37.84 -3.13
C ASN A 117 -8.29 37.74 -4.17
N PRO A 118 -8.81 36.54 -4.46
CA PRO A 118 -9.85 36.29 -5.47
C PRO A 118 -11.23 36.84 -5.08
N ASN A 119 -11.38 37.32 -3.86
CA ASN A 119 -12.67 37.78 -3.33
C ASN A 119 -12.85 39.30 -3.39
N VAL A 120 -11.79 40.04 -3.69
CA VAL A 120 -11.86 41.49 -3.82
C VAL A 120 -12.53 41.86 -5.14
N LEU A 121 -13.59 42.62 -5.05
CA LEU A 121 -14.27 43.28 -6.17
C LEU A 121 -13.98 44.77 -6.13
N ASN A 122 -13.60 45.33 -7.27
CA ASN A 122 -13.55 46.76 -7.45
C ASN A 122 -14.98 47.31 -7.58
N HIS A 123 -15.14 48.63 -7.56
CA HIS A 123 -16.47 49.25 -7.56
C HIS A 123 -17.32 48.89 -8.78
N TRP A 124 -16.68 48.83 -9.94
CA TRP A 124 -17.26 48.45 -11.22
C TRP A 124 -16.80 47.06 -11.61
N GLY A 125 -17.75 46.20 -12.02
CA GLY A 125 -17.52 44.81 -12.37
C GLY A 125 -18.23 43.83 -11.47
N ASN A 126 -18.01 42.54 -11.75
CA ASN A 126 -18.53 41.42 -11.01
C ASN A 126 -17.56 40.24 -11.03
N ARG A 127 -17.92 39.18 -10.34
CA ARG A 127 -17.21 37.90 -10.41
C ARG A 127 -18.18 36.79 -10.82
N MET A 128 -17.61 35.76 -11.46
CA MET A 128 -18.35 34.58 -11.86
C MET A 128 -17.50 33.34 -11.60
N ASP A 129 -18.13 32.34 -11.00
CA ASP A 129 -17.53 31.03 -10.79
C ASP A 129 -18.11 30.02 -11.77
N ALA A 130 -17.27 29.15 -12.29
CA ALA A 130 -17.68 28.07 -13.19
C ALA A 130 -16.97 26.75 -12.83
N LEU A 131 -17.66 25.63 -13.03
CA LEU A 131 -17.06 24.33 -13.06
C LEU A 131 -16.62 24.03 -14.49
N VAL A 132 -15.36 23.72 -14.68
CA VAL A 132 -14.80 23.36 -16.00
C VAL A 132 -14.18 21.97 -15.91
N GLN A 133 -14.26 21.23 -16.99
CA GLN A 133 -13.63 19.94 -17.11
C GLN A 133 -12.31 20.11 -17.86
N LEU A 134 -11.20 19.70 -17.25
CA LEU A 134 -9.93 19.56 -17.94
C LEU A 134 -9.99 18.35 -18.87
N ARG A 135 -9.26 18.42 -19.99
CA ARG A 135 -9.04 17.21 -20.78
C ARG A 135 -8.36 16.12 -19.94
N PRO A 136 -8.62 14.85 -20.22
CA PRO A 136 -7.85 13.79 -19.59
C PRO A 136 -6.37 13.94 -19.91
N GLY A 137 -5.51 13.46 -19.04
CA GLY A 137 -4.08 13.33 -19.30
C GLY A 137 -3.83 12.52 -20.58
N ARG A 138 -2.64 12.62 -21.12
CA ARG A 138 -2.29 11.87 -22.33
C ARG A 138 -2.53 10.38 -22.10
N THR A 139 -2.93 9.67 -23.15
CA THR A 139 -3.10 8.22 -23.13
C THR A 139 -1.83 7.44 -22.74
N ASN A 140 -0.66 8.11 -22.74
CA ASN A 140 0.61 7.56 -22.26
C ASN A 140 0.86 7.82 -20.76
N ASP A 141 0.07 8.73 -20.14
CA ASP A 141 -0.03 8.90 -18.69
C ASP A 141 -1.27 8.12 -18.21
N GLY A 142 -1.54 6.98 -18.85
CA GLY A 142 -2.60 6.08 -18.45
C GLY A 142 -2.61 5.94 -16.94
N ASP A 143 -3.78 5.84 -16.35
CA ASP A 143 -4.00 5.75 -14.91
C ASP A 143 -2.87 5.00 -14.23
N LEU A 144 -1.89 5.72 -13.66
CA LEU A 144 -0.92 5.06 -12.81
C LEU A 144 -1.72 4.42 -11.70
N ASP A 145 -1.75 3.13 -11.73
CA ASP A 145 -2.38 2.33 -10.70
C ASP A 145 -1.41 1.23 -10.30
N ILE A 146 -1.64 0.65 -9.15
CA ILE A 146 -0.84 -0.44 -8.66
C ILE A 146 -1.72 -1.66 -8.44
N VAL A 147 -1.27 -2.78 -8.98
CA VAL A 147 -1.89 -4.07 -8.75
C VAL A 147 -1.04 -4.85 -7.76
N ILE A 148 -1.52 -5.00 -6.53
CA ILE A 148 -0.94 -5.92 -5.55
C ILE A 148 -1.35 -7.33 -5.94
N THR A 149 -0.40 -8.21 -6.16
CA THR A 149 -0.65 -9.57 -6.65
C THR A 149 -0.53 -10.63 -5.57
N THR A 150 0.49 -10.53 -4.72
CA THR A 150 0.77 -11.56 -3.71
C THR A 150 1.31 -10.98 -2.41
N VAL A 151 1.12 -11.72 -1.33
CA VAL A 151 1.85 -11.59 -0.05
C VAL A 151 2.56 -12.91 0.20
N ASN A 152 3.88 -12.91 0.41
CA ASN A 152 4.72 -14.10 0.52
C ASN A 152 4.38 -15.15 -0.56
N GLU A 153 4.27 -14.70 -1.82
CA GLU A 153 3.88 -15.49 -3.00
C GLU A 153 2.44 -16.07 -2.98
N ILE A 154 1.69 -15.87 -1.91
CA ILE A 154 0.27 -16.23 -1.85
C ILE A 154 -0.53 -15.17 -2.61
N ARG A 155 -1.36 -15.60 -3.55
CA ARG A 155 -2.23 -14.70 -4.30
C ARG A 155 -3.23 -14.02 -3.37
N ILE A 156 -3.52 -12.75 -3.63
CA ILE A 156 -4.51 -12.01 -2.84
C ILE A 156 -5.87 -12.70 -2.84
N SER A 157 -6.24 -13.35 -3.94
CA SER A 157 -7.48 -14.14 -4.05
C SER A 157 -7.53 -15.35 -3.11
N ASP A 158 -6.37 -15.84 -2.67
CA ASP A 158 -6.20 -17.03 -1.85
C ASP A 158 -6.01 -16.66 -0.36
N ILE A 159 -6.22 -15.38 -0.03
CA ILE A 159 -6.26 -14.85 1.33
C ILE A 159 -7.72 -14.52 1.67
N ASN A 160 -8.23 -15.08 2.75
CA ASN A 160 -9.62 -14.87 3.16
C ASN A 160 -9.84 -13.52 3.86
N ALA A 161 -11.09 -13.22 4.21
CA ALA A 161 -11.44 -11.98 4.90
C ALA A 161 -10.83 -11.83 6.30
N ASP A 162 -10.37 -12.93 6.90
CA ASP A 162 -9.65 -12.91 8.19
C ASP A 162 -8.16 -12.67 8.01
N GLY A 163 -7.67 -12.57 6.78
CA GLY A 163 -6.28 -12.37 6.46
C GLY A 163 -5.44 -13.65 6.46
N LEU A 164 -6.07 -14.81 6.53
CA LEU A 164 -5.41 -16.11 6.52
C LEU A 164 -5.34 -16.64 5.10
N ALA A 165 -4.18 -17.19 4.73
CA ALA A 165 -4.02 -17.86 3.46
C ALA A 165 -4.81 -19.18 3.44
N GLU A 166 -5.43 -19.46 2.30
CA GLU A 166 -6.14 -20.71 2.11
C GLU A 166 -5.18 -21.91 2.20
N PRO A 167 -5.67 -23.06 2.69
CA PRO A 167 -4.85 -24.23 2.89
C PRO A 167 -4.36 -24.81 1.55
N LEU A 168 -3.16 -25.38 1.57
CA LEU A 168 -2.69 -26.21 0.46
C LEU A 168 -3.26 -27.64 0.60
N ALA A 169 -3.64 -28.25 -0.52
CA ALA A 169 -3.95 -29.67 -0.52
C ALA A 169 -2.74 -30.47 0.03
N PRO A 170 -2.93 -31.50 0.88
CA PRO A 170 -4.18 -32.20 1.17
C PRO A 170 -4.92 -31.74 2.44
N PHE A 171 -4.63 -30.55 3.00
CA PHE A 171 -5.15 -30.08 4.30
C PHE A 171 -6.20 -28.97 4.14
N PRO A 172 -7.42 -29.29 3.71
CA PRO A 172 -8.40 -28.29 3.28
C PRO A 172 -8.89 -27.34 4.39
N ASN A 173 -8.65 -27.65 5.66
CA ASN A 173 -9.12 -26.84 6.78
C ASN A 173 -7.99 -26.09 7.51
N ALA A 174 -6.75 -26.32 7.12
CA ALA A 174 -5.58 -25.75 7.80
C ALA A 174 -5.22 -24.39 7.21
N LYS A 175 -5.95 -23.34 7.54
CA LYS A 175 -5.65 -21.96 7.18
C LYS A 175 -4.31 -21.53 7.77
N ARG A 176 -3.60 -20.67 7.04
CA ARG A 176 -2.23 -20.31 7.36
C ARG A 176 -2.08 -18.82 7.63
N PRO A 177 -1.59 -18.39 8.79
CA PRO A 177 -1.19 -17.02 9.05
C PRO A 177 0.11 -16.70 8.31
N PHE A 178 0.48 -15.42 8.34
CA PHE A 178 1.76 -14.92 7.88
C PHE A 178 2.66 -14.62 9.07
N GLY A 179 3.99 -14.63 8.90
CA GLY A 179 4.93 -14.30 9.97
C GLY A 179 6.31 -13.90 9.48
N GLY A 180 7.14 -13.39 10.39
CA GLY A 180 8.51 -13.00 10.11
C GLY A 180 8.60 -11.85 9.10
N GLU A 181 9.20 -12.12 7.94
CA GLU A 181 9.33 -11.17 6.85
C GLU A 181 8.16 -11.29 5.88
N ILE A 182 7.48 -10.19 5.63
CA ILE A 182 6.30 -10.10 4.77
C ILE A 182 6.71 -9.43 3.46
N MET A 183 6.79 -10.19 2.39
CA MET A 183 7.06 -9.68 1.05
C MET A 183 5.76 -9.33 0.36
N LEU A 184 5.56 -8.04 0.09
CA LEU A 184 4.46 -7.54 -0.74
C LEU A 184 4.93 -7.46 -2.19
N SER A 185 4.19 -8.09 -3.10
CA SER A 185 4.50 -8.09 -4.53
C SER A 185 3.38 -7.47 -5.34
N GLY A 186 3.78 -6.83 -6.45
CA GLY A 186 2.86 -6.17 -7.35
C GLY A 186 3.59 -5.40 -8.43
N TYR A 187 2.85 -4.73 -9.27
CA TYR A 187 3.40 -3.92 -10.35
C TYR A 187 2.53 -2.70 -10.63
N PHE A 188 3.15 -1.66 -11.16
CA PHE A 188 2.43 -0.49 -11.63
C PHE A 188 1.93 -0.71 -13.05
N THR A 189 0.65 -0.41 -13.28
CA THR A 189 0.05 -0.40 -14.60
C THR A 189 0.23 0.97 -15.25
N ASN A 190 0.39 0.98 -16.57
CA ASN A 190 0.47 2.20 -17.37
C ASN A 190 1.64 3.16 -17.01
N SER A 191 2.70 2.60 -16.49
CA SER A 191 3.92 3.35 -16.16
C SER A 191 4.71 3.67 -17.44
N GLY A 192 4.32 4.72 -18.14
CA GLY A 192 5.00 5.17 -19.38
C GLY A 192 6.42 5.70 -19.16
N ALA A 193 6.77 6.12 -17.93
CA ALA A 193 8.10 6.55 -17.53
C ALA A 193 8.30 6.27 -16.04
N PRO A 194 8.86 5.12 -15.66
CA PRO A 194 9.02 4.70 -14.27
C PRO A 194 10.05 5.51 -13.48
N ASP A 195 10.90 6.28 -14.10
CA ASP A 195 11.93 7.04 -13.40
C ASP A 195 11.36 8.06 -12.38
N ASN A 196 10.08 8.36 -12.46
CA ASN A 196 9.39 9.29 -11.58
C ASN A 196 8.35 8.65 -10.68
N ILE A 197 8.22 7.31 -10.66
CA ILE A 197 7.29 6.66 -9.75
C ILE A 197 7.94 6.48 -8.40
N HIS A 198 7.33 7.10 -7.39
CA HIS A 198 7.67 6.90 -6.00
C HIS A 198 6.51 6.23 -5.28
N TYR A 199 6.82 5.29 -4.41
CA TYR A 199 5.81 4.57 -3.66
C TYR A 199 6.28 4.28 -2.23
N ARG A 200 5.34 3.98 -1.36
CA ARG A 200 5.55 3.64 0.03
C ARG A 200 4.60 2.52 0.43
N VAL A 201 5.15 1.43 0.92
CA VAL A 201 4.33 0.38 1.54
C VAL A 201 3.97 0.80 2.95
N GLU A 202 2.72 0.67 3.29
CA GLU A 202 2.17 1.04 4.59
C GLU A 202 1.42 -0.13 5.22
N TYR A 203 1.54 -0.26 6.54
CA TYR A 203 0.76 -1.21 7.32
C TYR A 203 -0.08 -0.48 8.36
N SER A 204 -1.18 -1.13 8.76
CA SER A 204 -2.05 -0.69 9.84
C SER A 204 -2.32 -1.85 10.79
N ASP A 205 -2.19 -1.59 12.08
CA ASP A 205 -2.49 -2.49 13.20
C ASP A 205 -3.79 -2.13 13.93
N ASN A 206 -4.57 -1.18 13.39
CA ASN A 206 -5.82 -0.69 13.95
C ASN A 206 -6.94 -0.58 12.91
N ASP A 207 -7.04 -1.60 12.05
CA ASP A 207 -8.08 -1.75 11.03
C ASP A 207 -8.13 -0.62 9.98
N GLY A 208 -7.02 0.07 9.75
CA GLY A 208 -6.91 1.15 8.76
C GLY A 208 -7.18 2.55 9.32
N ALA A 209 -7.37 2.69 10.64
CA ALA A 209 -7.57 4.01 11.27
C ALA A 209 -6.30 4.87 11.22
N SER A 210 -5.12 4.24 11.27
CA SER A 210 -3.84 4.90 11.03
C SER A 210 -2.91 3.98 10.23
N TRP A 211 -1.92 4.58 9.56
CA TRP A 211 -1.02 3.89 8.67
C TRP A 211 0.43 4.25 8.99
N ASN A 212 1.26 3.23 9.12
CA ASN A 212 2.68 3.34 9.40
C ASN A 212 3.47 2.92 8.16
N PRO A 213 4.52 3.66 7.77
CA PRO A 213 5.38 3.25 6.66
C PRO A 213 6.25 2.05 7.03
N VAL A 214 6.52 1.20 6.07
CA VAL A 214 7.58 0.20 6.14
C VAL A 214 8.92 0.92 5.99
N LEU A 215 9.79 0.79 7.00
CA LEU A 215 11.08 1.48 7.05
C LEU A 215 12.29 0.54 6.92
N ASP A 216 12.04 -0.75 6.74
CA ASP A 216 13.09 -1.74 6.52
C ASP A 216 13.89 -1.44 5.26
N LYS A 217 15.21 -1.61 5.32
CA LYS A 217 16.06 -1.47 4.14
C LYS A 217 15.67 -2.49 3.08
N GLN A 218 15.51 -2.01 1.87
CA GLN A 218 15.07 -2.82 0.74
C GLN A 218 16.25 -3.11 -0.17
N ARG A 219 16.33 -4.37 -0.61
CA ARG A 219 17.24 -4.79 -1.65
C ARG A 219 16.46 -5.44 -2.77
N PHE A 220 16.46 -4.81 -3.93
CA PHE A 220 15.77 -5.33 -5.12
C PHE A 220 16.76 -5.98 -6.06
N ILE A 221 16.41 -7.16 -6.55
CA ILE A 221 17.12 -7.80 -7.64
C ILE A 221 16.40 -7.43 -8.94
N ILE A 222 17.07 -6.67 -9.78
CA ILE A 222 16.55 -6.27 -11.08
C ILE A 222 17.12 -7.25 -12.11
N GLU A 223 16.24 -8.07 -12.67
CA GLU A 223 16.62 -9.02 -13.72
C GLU A 223 17.00 -8.25 -14.97
N GLY A 224 18.11 -8.61 -15.58
CA GLY A 224 18.62 -7.95 -16.77
C GLY A 224 19.73 -8.74 -17.44
N PHE A 225 20.05 -8.40 -18.70
CA PHE A 225 21.13 -9.01 -19.44
C PHE A 225 22.36 -8.06 -19.42
N PRO A 226 23.59 -8.54 -19.22
CA PRO A 226 24.03 -9.96 -19.12
C PRO A 226 23.86 -10.57 -17.73
N SER A 227 23.56 -9.79 -16.70
CA SER A 227 23.44 -10.28 -15.32
C SER A 227 22.44 -9.43 -14.55
N PRO A 228 21.76 -9.98 -13.54
CA PRO A 228 20.92 -9.19 -12.65
C PRO A 228 21.75 -8.16 -11.89
N THR A 229 21.12 -7.03 -11.56
CA THR A 229 21.72 -5.95 -10.77
C THR A 229 21.01 -5.81 -9.42
N LEU A 230 21.73 -5.32 -8.42
CA LEU A 230 21.18 -5.04 -7.10
C LEU A 230 20.84 -3.55 -7.01
N ASN A 231 19.69 -3.25 -6.44
CA ASN A 231 19.27 -1.89 -6.11
C ASN A 231 18.87 -1.82 -4.64
N ASP A 232 19.73 -1.21 -3.84
CA ASP A 232 19.51 -1.01 -2.41
C ASP A 232 18.85 0.36 -2.17
N GLN A 233 17.78 0.38 -1.39
CA GLN A 233 17.08 1.59 -0.99
C GLN A 233 16.86 1.60 0.53
N ASP A 234 17.04 2.77 1.15
CA ASP A 234 16.79 2.96 2.57
C ASP A 234 15.59 3.89 2.78
N PRO A 235 14.38 3.34 2.93
CA PRO A 235 13.18 4.14 3.11
C PRO A 235 13.15 4.91 4.43
N SER A 236 13.98 4.56 5.43
CA SER A 236 14.08 5.31 6.68
C SER A 236 14.58 6.75 6.45
N LEU A 237 15.36 6.98 5.39
CA LEU A 237 15.88 8.30 5.02
C LEU A 237 14.87 9.16 4.26
N THR A 238 13.81 8.56 3.75
CA THR A 238 12.83 9.20 2.85
C THR A 238 11.41 9.18 3.41
N GLY A 239 11.23 8.85 4.70
CA GLY A 239 9.90 8.73 5.30
C GLY A 239 9.08 7.56 4.76
N GLY A 240 9.75 6.49 4.35
CA GLY A 240 9.14 5.29 3.80
C GLY A 240 9.10 5.23 2.27
N TRP A 241 9.45 6.30 1.56
CA TRP A 241 9.33 6.37 0.11
C TRP A 241 10.47 5.66 -0.61
N LEU A 242 10.10 4.90 -1.62
CA LEU A 242 10.95 4.13 -2.51
C LEU A 242 10.78 4.61 -3.95
N SER A 243 11.85 4.54 -4.75
CA SER A 243 11.77 4.72 -6.21
C SER A 243 11.44 3.37 -6.86
N TYR A 244 10.41 3.35 -7.69
CA TYR A 244 10.07 2.15 -8.46
C TYR A 244 11.11 1.91 -9.56
N LYS A 245 11.66 0.71 -9.62
CA LYS A 245 12.68 0.31 -10.60
C LYS A 245 12.19 -0.78 -11.56
N GLY A 246 10.91 -1.11 -11.49
CA GLY A 246 10.29 -2.07 -12.40
C GLY A 246 10.08 -1.48 -13.78
N SER A 247 10.29 -2.30 -14.76
CA SER A 247 10.06 -2.16 -16.19
C SER A 247 9.86 -0.77 -16.81
N VAL A 248 10.92 -0.20 -17.28
CA VAL A 248 10.93 0.83 -18.34
C VAL A 248 11.37 0.23 -19.66
N ALA A 249 12.30 -0.69 -19.60
CA ALA A 249 12.73 -1.45 -20.75
C ALA A 249 12.10 -2.87 -20.68
N PRO A 250 11.79 -3.50 -21.82
CA PRO A 250 11.16 -4.81 -21.85
C PRO A 250 11.99 -5.94 -21.22
N LEU A 251 13.12 -5.62 -20.59
CA LEU A 251 14.07 -6.56 -20.00
C LEU A 251 14.42 -6.26 -18.53
N GLN A 252 13.82 -5.26 -17.89
CA GLN A 252 14.07 -4.96 -16.48
C GLN A 252 12.84 -5.32 -15.64
N ILE A 253 12.89 -6.47 -15.01
CA ILE A 253 11.84 -6.97 -14.13
C ILE A 253 12.42 -7.09 -12.74
N ILE A 254 11.76 -6.49 -11.75
CA ILE A 254 12.09 -6.76 -10.35
C ILE A 254 11.75 -8.23 -10.07
N ARG A 255 12.70 -8.97 -9.51
CA ARG A 255 12.47 -10.37 -9.14
C ARG A 255 11.27 -10.48 -8.20
N PHE A 256 10.38 -11.43 -8.48
CA PHE A 256 9.09 -11.62 -7.79
C PHE A 256 8.13 -10.43 -7.82
N ASN A 257 8.39 -9.39 -8.65
CA ASN A 257 7.67 -8.13 -8.60
C ASN A 257 7.59 -7.55 -7.17
N ALA A 258 8.66 -7.71 -6.39
CA ALA A 258 8.71 -7.26 -5.00
C ALA A 258 8.58 -5.74 -4.92
N LEU A 259 7.63 -5.29 -4.11
CA LEU A 259 7.43 -3.87 -3.79
C LEU A 259 8.14 -3.52 -2.48
N ALA A 260 8.06 -4.36 -1.48
CA ALA A 260 8.83 -4.25 -0.25
C ALA A 260 8.82 -5.56 0.53
N VAL A 261 9.80 -5.69 1.40
CA VAL A 261 9.83 -6.67 2.48
C VAL A 261 9.70 -5.94 3.81
N TRP A 262 8.74 -6.35 4.61
CA TRP A 262 8.46 -5.80 5.91
C TRP A 262 8.77 -6.82 7.01
N SER A 263 9.66 -6.47 7.94
CA SER A 263 9.90 -7.28 9.14
C SER A 263 8.77 -7.03 10.14
N SER A 264 7.85 -7.98 10.25
CA SER A 264 6.68 -7.85 11.14
C SER A 264 7.03 -7.91 12.64
N GLY A 265 8.24 -8.38 12.98
CA GLY A 265 8.76 -8.42 14.35
C GLY A 265 7.95 -9.34 15.25
N THR A 266 7.41 -8.80 16.32
CA THR A 266 6.56 -9.52 17.28
C THR A 266 5.07 -9.20 17.11
N LYS A 267 4.67 -8.66 15.95
CA LYS A 267 3.27 -8.30 15.71
C LYS A 267 2.44 -9.54 15.42
N ASN A 268 1.25 -9.60 16.02
CA ASN A 268 0.30 -10.69 15.86
C ASN A 268 -1.09 -10.17 15.54
N GLY A 269 -1.95 -11.05 15.00
CA GLY A 269 -3.32 -10.73 14.67
C GLY A 269 -3.51 -10.03 13.33
N LYS A 270 -4.65 -9.39 13.14
CA LYS A 270 -5.02 -8.78 11.86
C LYS A 270 -4.28 -7.48 11.60
N HIS A 271 -3.70 -7.39 10.42
CA HIS A 271 -3.05 -6.20 9.91
C HIS A 271 -3.56 -5.89 8.50
N LYS A 272 -3.51 -4.62 8.12
CA LYS A 272 -3.83 -4.19 6.77
C LYS A 272 -2.59 -3.65 6.09
N LEU A 273 -2.44 -3.94 4.81
CA LEU A 273 -1.36 -3.45 3.95
C LEU A 273 -1.94 -2.65 2.81
N ARG A 274 -1.27 -1.57 2.42
CA ARG A 274 -1.53 -0.81 1.20
C ARG A 274 -0.27 -0.19 0.65
N VAL A 275 -0.35 0.33 -0.56
CA VAL A 275 0.72 1.11 -1.18
C VAL A 275 0.22 2.52 -1.43
N ALA A 276 0.92 3.51 -0.92
CA ALA A 276 0.80 4.91 -1.31
C ALA A 276 1.76 5.17 -2.47
N PHE A 277 1.35 5.90 -3.49
CA PHE A 277 2.21 6.14 -4.65
C PHE A 277 1.94 7.50 -5.31
N SER A 278 2.96 8.00 -6.01
CA SER A 278 2.90 9.24 -6.77
C SER A 278 3.85 9.14 -7.96
N HIS A 279 3.52 9.81 -9.06
CA HIS A 279 4.40 9.99 -10.23
C HIS A 279 5.09 11.36 -10.26
N GLU A 280 4.88 12.15 -9.21
CA GLU A 280 5.50 13.45 -9.07
C GLU A 280 6.97 13.34 -8.61
N PRO A 281 7.81 14.33 -8.91
CA PRO A 281 9.16 14.39 -8.37
C PRO A 281 9.15 14.28 -6.84
N PHE A 282 10.10 13.50 -6.32
CA PHE A 282 10.18 13.28 -4.88
C PHE A 282 10.41 14.58 -4.12
N THR A 283 9.51 14.90 -3.21
CA THR A 283 9.66 15.92 -2.18
C THR A 283 9.45 15.27 -0.81
N ASN A 284 10.16 15.71 0.21
CA ASN A 284 9.98 15.18 1.56
C ASN A 284 9.57 16.31 2.53
N PRO A 285 8.32 16.30 3.05
CA PRO A 285 7.26 15.34 2.77
C PRO A 285 6.61 15.54 1.39
N PHE A 286 6.02 14.49 0.84
CA PHE A 286 5.17 14.61 -0.34
C PHE A 286 3.91 15.43 -0.03
N ASN A 287 3.45 16.20 -1.02
CA ASN A 287 2.14 16.83 -0.91
C ASN A 287 1.06 15.74 -0.86
N PRO A 288 0.25 15.67 0.23
CA PRO A 288 -0.78 14.64 0.38
C PRO A 288 -1.80 14.60 -0.77
N ALA A 289 -2.07 15.74 -1.42
CA ALA A 289 -3.00 15.82 -2.54
C ALA A 289 -2.52 15.08 -3.81
N LEU A 290 -1.22 14.78 -3.89
CA LEU A 290 -0.59 14.10 -5.02
C LEU A 290 -0.39 12.60 -4.78
N ILE A 291 -0.85 12.08 -3.65
CA ILE A 291 -0.69 10.68 -3.26
C ILE A 291 -1.96 9.90 -3.63
N SER A 292 -1.79 8.85 -4.39
CA SER A 292 -2.81 7.83 -4.63
C SER A 292 -2.53 6.57 -3.81
N TYR A 293 -3.55 5.73 -3.63
CA TYR A 293 -3.45 4.52 -2.80
C TYR A 293 -3.97 3.30 -3.56
N SER A 294 -3.31 2.16 -3.33
CA SER A 294 -3.77 0.87 -3.80
C SER A 294 -5.05 0.40 -3.07
N ASN A 295 -5.59 -0.72 -3.52
CA ASN A 295 -6.49 -1.52 -2.69
C ASN A 295 -5.79 -1.93 -1.38
N VAL A 296 -6.60 -2.17 -0.34
CA VAL A 296 -6.13 -2.64 0.96
C VAL A 296 -6.16 -4.16 0.98
N VAL A 297 -5.08 -4.76 1.47
CA VAL A 297 -4.97 -6.21 1.69
C VAL A 297 -4.95 -6.49 3.19
N THR A 298 -5.80 -7.39 3.65
CA THR A 298 -5.78 -7.85 5.04
C THR A 298 -4.92 -9.09 5.16
N ILE A 299 -4.05 -9.15 6.17
CA ILE A 299 -3.26 -10.32 6.54
C ILE A 299 -3.41 -10.59 8.02
N HIS A 300 -3.24 -11.84 8.44
CA HIS A 300 -3.16 -12.23 9.83
C HIS A 300 -1.74 -12.66 10.13
N LEU A 301 -1.11 -12.00 11.10
CA LEU A 301 0.24 -12.31 11.54
C LEU A 301 0.23 -13.26 12.72
N ASP A 302 1.17 -14.18 12.70
CA ASP A 302 1.54 -15.04 13.82
C ASP A 302 3.07 -15.09 13.90
N ASN A 303 3.60 -14.39 14.86
CA ASN A 303 5.04 -14.32 15.16
C ASN A 303 5.36 -14.92 16.52
N ASP A 304 4.38 -15.53 17.15
CA ASP A 304 4.59 -16.22 18.41
C ASP A 304 5.33 -17.54 18.12
N GLY A 305 6.44 -17.71 18.80
CA GLY A 305 7.16 -18.99 18.79
C GLY A 305 6.68 -19.89 19.92
N PHE A 306 6.85 -21.19 19.77
CA PHE A 306 6.63 -22.13 20.87
C PHE A 306 7.54 -21.81 22.04
N SER A 307 6.97 -21.70 23.23
CA SER A 307 7.72 -21.66 24.49
C SER A 307 7.83 -23.07 25.08
N VAL A 308 8.94 -23.31 25.74
CA VAL A 308 9.06 -24.53 26.59
C VAL A 308 8.35 -24.23 27.88
N ASN A 309 7.43 -25.11 28.29
CA ASN A 309 6.79 -25.00 29.59
C ASN A 309 7.86 -25.03 30.71
N PRO A 310 8.01 -23.95 31.51
CA PRO A 310 9.06 -23.89 32.55
C PRO A 310 8.75 -24.72 33.77
N ASP A 311 7.52 -25.20 33.95
CA ASP A 311 7.14 -26.00 35.09
C ASP A 311 7.63 -27.44 34.95
N PRO A 312 7.96 -28.11 36.05
CA PRO A 312 8.35 -29.52 35.99
C PRO A 312 7.23 -30.33 35.36
N HIS A 313 7.61 -31.14 34.37
CA HIS A 313 6.72 -31.97 33.58
C HIS A 313 5.95 -32.97 34.47
N VAL A 314 4.85 -32.53 35.03
CA VAL A 314 3.96 -33.35 35.84
C VAL A 314 2.85 -33.86 34.94
N ALA A 315 2.69 -35.17 34.89
CA ALA A 315 1.62 -35.79 34.11
C ALA A 315 0.25 -35.24 34.56
N GLY A 316 -0.44 -34.58 33.61
CA GLY A 316 -1.75 -34.02 33.86
C GLY A 316 -1.79 -32.50 34.07
N ASP A 317 -0.65 -31.82 34.14
CA ASP A 317 -0.66 -30.36 34.15
C ASP A 317 -1.18 -29.79 32.82
N PRO A 318 -2.08 -28.80 32.84
CA PRO A 318 -2.50 -28.10 31.64
C PRO A 318 -1.33 -27.23 31.16
N LEU A 319 -1.24 -27.05 29.83
CA LEU A 319 -0.32 -26.10 29.25
C LEU A 319 -0.71 -24.67 29.69
N SER A 320 0.25 -23.94 30.20
CA SER A 320 0.01 -22.63 30.83
C SER A 320 -0.08 -21.47 29.81
N ALA A 321 0.52 -21.62 28.65
CA ALA A 321 0.53 -20.61 27.59
C ALA A 321 -0.20 -21.06 26.32
N LEU A 322 -0.47 -20.11 25.44
CA LEU A 322 -1.16 -20.38 24.17
C LEU A 322 -0.26 -21.09 23.16
N HIS A 323 1.05 -21.03 23.32
CA HIS A 323 2.05 -21.57 22.37
C HIS A 323 3.08 -22.39 23.15
N ASP A 324 2.65 -23.50 23.73
CA ASP A 324 3.47 -24.34 24.58
C ASP A 324 3.73 -25.71 23.98
N VAL A 325 4.93 -26.22 24.25
CA VAL A 325 5.33 -27.60 23.95
C VAL A 325 5.77 -28.25 25.25
N ASP A 326 5.23 -29.43 25.56
CA ASP A 326 5.58 -30.21 26.68
C ASP A 326 5.83 -31.68 26.31
N ILE A 327 6.81 -32.32 26.93
CA ILE A 327 7.12 -33.72 26.75
C ILE A 327 7.13 -34.42 28.10
N ILE A 328 6.38 -35.50 28.20
CA ILE A 328 6.27 -36.33 29.42
C ILE A 328 6.79 -37.72 29.09
N ILE A 329 7.76 -38.20 29.84
CA ILE A 329 8.31 -39.56 29.75
C ILE A 329 7.70 -40.40 30.83
N ASP A 330 7.14 -41.56 30.47
CA ASP A 330 6.61 -42.50 31.44
C ASP A 330 7.74 -43.02 32.32
N GLY A 331 7.58 -42.89 33.62
CA GLY A 331 8.61 -43.24 34.59
C GLY A 331 9.52 -42.08 34.99
N GLY A 332 9.30 -40.88 34.41
CA GLY A 332 10.00 -39.65 34.78
C GLY A 332 11.30 -39.41 34.02
N GLU A 333 11.81 -38.20 34.20
CA GLU A 333 13.10 -37.78 33.66
C GLU A 333 14.26 -38.48 34.39
N CYS A 334 15.40 -38.60 33.72
CA CYS A 334 16.60 -39.25 34.25
C CYS A 334 16.38 -40.71 34.70
N ASN A 335 15.44 -41.42 34.10
CA ASN A 335 15.16 -42.81 34.44
C ASN A 335 16.18 -43.76 33.80
N PHE A 336 16.45 -44.87 34.48
CA PHE A 336 17.34 -45.90 34.01
C PHE A 336 16.57 -47.06 33.39
N TYR A 337 16.87 -47.36 32.13
CA TYR A 337 16.30 -48.48 31.40
C TYR A 337 17.30 -49.62 31.36
N GLN A 338 16.95 -50.77 31.90
CA GLN A 338 17.83 -51.93 31.95
C GLN A 338 17.71 -52.73 30.65
N SER A 339 18.86 -52.96 30.00
CA SER A 339 18.92 -53.81 28.79
C SER A 339 18.37 -55.23 29.09
N GLY A 340 17.52 -55.71 28.16
CA GLY A 340 16.84 -57.00 28.31
C GLY A 340 15.63 -57.03 29.22
N VAL A 341 15.41 -55.98 29.98
CA VAL A 341 14.22 -55.83 30.86
C VAL A 341 13.26 -54.82 30.29
N ASN A 342 13.75 -53.65 29.95
CA ASN A 342 12.98 -52.60 29.29
C ASN A 342 13.19 -52.69 27.79
N THR A 343 12.11 -52.69 27.01
CA THR A 343 12.16 -52.76 25.55
C THR A 343 11.69 -51.48 24.86
N MET A 344 10.88 -50.71 25.57
CA MET A 344 10.25 -49.51 25.02
C MET A 344 10.42 -48.32 25.99
N LEU A 345 10.73 -47.18 25.45
CA LEU A 345 10.56 -45.88 26.07
C LEU A 345 9.23 -45.30 25.59
N THR A 346 8.34 -45.03 26.52
CA THR A 346 7.02 -44.49 26.24
C THR A 346 6.85 -43.12 26.87
N GLY A 347 5.93 -42.38 26.35
CA GLY A 347 5.60 -41.04 26.82
C GLY A 347 4.54 -40.34 25.97
N SER A 348 4.38 -39.09 26.22
CA SER A 348 3.47 -38.25 25.46
C SER A 348 4.03 -36.85 25.18
N VAL A 349 3.61 -36.25 24.10
CA VAL A 349 3.87 -34.86 23.73
C VAL A 349 2.56 -34.09 23.74
N LYS A 350 2.56 -32.93 24.38
CA LYS A 350 1.48 -31.97 24.32
C LYS A 350 1.98 -30.76 23.58
N VAL A 351 1.17 -30.25 22.63
CA VAL A 351 1.44 -29.03 21.88
C VAL A 351 0.18 -28.20 21.86
N ARG A 352 0.31 -26.93 22.17
CA ARG A 352 -0.77 -25.96 22.11
C ARG A 352 -0.34 -24.80 21.23
N ASP A 353 -1.07 -24.60 20.17
CA ASP A 353 -0.85 -23.53 19.21
C ASP A 353 -2.07 -23.37 18.30
N ASP A 354 -2.49 -22.14 18.03
CA ASP A 354 -3.67 -21.85 17.19
C ASP A 354 -3.44 -22.23 15.73
N TYR A 355 -2.19 -22.28 15.30
CA TYR A 355 -1.80 -22.59 13.91
C TYR A 355 -0.82 -23.76 13.82
N PHE A 356 -0.91 -24.68 14.78
CA PHE A 356 -0.06 -25.86 14.83
C PHE A 356 -0.02 -26.63 13.50
N HIS A 357 1.18 -27.01 13.07
CA HIS A 357 1.39 -27.79 11.86
C HIS A 357 1.77 -29.23 12.16
N SER A 358 2.87 -29.43 12.89
CA SER A 358 3.41 -30.77 13.14
C SER A 358 4.40 -30.77 14.29
N TRP A 359 4.63 -31.94 14.82
CA TRP A 359 5.74 -32.20 15.73
C TRP A 359 6.50 -33.44 15.33
N SER A 360 7.74 -33.55 15.78
CA SER A 360 8.60 -34.74 15.64
C SER A 360 9.46 -34.93 16.84
N LEU A 361 9.85 -36.16 17.05
CA LEU A 361 10.79 -36.56 18.12
C LEU A 361 12.14 -36.94 17.52
N ASP A 362 13.19 -36.62 18.27
CA ASP A 362 14.55 -37.00 17.96
C ASP A 362 15.24 -37.50 19.25
N LEU A 363 16.14 -38.47 19.11
CA LEU A 363 17.00 -38.98 20.20
C LEU A 363 18.44 -38.54 19.90
N GLN A 364 19.08 -37.98 20.96
CA GLN A 364 20.48 -37.55 20.88
C GLN A 364 21.31 -38.30 21.95
N PRO A 365 22.53 -38.77 21.65
CA PRO A 365 23.25 -38.65 20.40
C PRO A 365 22.81 -39.69 19.35
N SER A 366 22.56 -39.25 18.14
CA SER A 366 22.17 -40.12 17.00
C SER A 366 23.30 -41.05 16.55
N SER A 367 24.56 -40.71 16.86
CA SER A 367 25.74 -41.48 16.50
C SER A 367 25.86 -42.82 17.20
N HIS A 368 25.07 -43.07 18.25
CA HIS A 368 25.08 -44.32 19.02
C HIS A 368 23.96 -45.30 18.62
N PHE A 369 23.20 -45.02 17.55
CA PHE A 369 22.20 -45.95 17.05
C PHE A 369 22.88 -47.11 16.31
N ILE A 370 22.57 -48.34 16.69
CA ILE A 370 23.15 -49.57 16.11
C ILE A 370 22.64 -49.80 14.68
N ALA A 371 21.52 -49.26 14.30
CA ALA A 371 21.00 -49.40 12.93
C ALA A 371 20.03 -48.23 12.56
N PRO A 372 20.02 -47.81 11.26
CA PRO A 372 19.07 -46.81 10.76
C PRO A 372 17.61 -47.21 10.97
N ALA A 373 17.31 -48.49 11.08
CA ALA A 373 15.96 -49.01 11.35
C ALA A 373 15.37 -48.57 12.70
N THR A 374 16.19 -48.07 13.60
CA THR A 374 15.71 -47.59 14.91
C THR A 374 14.97 -46.26 14.85
N LEU A 375 15.32 -45.41 13.89
CA LEU A 375 14.60 -44.18 13.60
C LEU A 375 13.21 -44.43 12.99
N SER A 376 13.01 -45.58 12.35
CA SER A 376 11.70 -45.94 11.77
C SER A 376 10.70 -46.46 12.83
N THR A 377 11.17 -46.76 14.04
CA THR A 377 10.33 -47.16 15.17
C THR A 377 9.95 -46.02 16.11
N ILE A 378 10.46 -44.81 15.86
CA ILE A 378 9.82 -43.61 16.40
C ILE A 378 8.51 -43.52 15.66
N VAL A 379 7.43 -43.98 16.31
CA VAL A 379 6.09 -43.71 15.79
C VAL A 379 5.90 -42.21 15.90
N SER A 380 6.34 -41.52 14.84
CA SER A 380 5.85 -40.17 14.65
C SER A 380 4.34 -40.30 14.66
N PRO A 381 3.67 -39.74 15.66
CA PRO A 381 2.22 -39.68 15.53
C PRO A 381 1.93 -39.05 14.18
N THR A 382 0.90 -39.50 13.56
CA THR A 382 0.40 -39.02 12.27
C THR A 382 -0.06 -37.56 12.31
N GLY A 383 0.49 -36.78 13.25
CA GLY A 383 0.18 -35.39 13.49
C GLY A 383 0.64 -34.39 12.43
N ARG A 384 1.09 -34.86 11.27
CA ARG A 384 1.29 -33.99 10.10
C ARG A 384 0.01 -33.41 9.52
N ASN A 385 -1.13 -33.85 10.02
CA ASN A 385 -2.40 -33.54 9.42
C ASN A 385 -3.22 -32.68 10.39
N CYS A 386 -2.86 -31.43 10.55
CA CYS A 386 -3.71 -30.46 11.21
C CYS A 386 -4.98 -30.26 10.38
N THR A 387 -5.87 -31.22 10.43
CA THR A 387 -7.17 -31.19 9.71
C THR A 387 -8.26 -30.58 10.54
N SER A 388 -8.02 -30.40 11.84
CA SER A 388 -9.02 -29.80 12.75
C SER A 388 -8.33 -29.11 13.95
N VAL A 389 -9.06 -28.20 14.57
CA VAL A 389 -8.71 -27.54 15.83
C VAL A 389 -8.45 -28.53 16.97
N SER A 390 -8.89 -29.81 16.82
CA SER A 390 -8.68 -30.89 17.76
C SER A 390 -7.24 -31.44 17.80
N ASP A 391 -6.38 -31.03 16.87
CA ASP A 391 -5.00 -31.51 16.78
C ASP A 391 -4.04 -30.75 17.71
N TYR A 392 -4.52 -29.72 18.38
CA TYR A 392 -3.78 -28.96 19.38
C TYR A 392 -4.61 -28.70 20.64
N GLY A 393 -3.96 -28.17 21.66
CA GLY A 393 -4.52 -27.98 22.97
C GLY A 393 -3.95 -29.00 23.94
N ASP A 394 -4.65 -29.25 25.03
CA ASP A 394 -4.18 -30.12 26.12
C ASP A 394 -4.19 -31.63 25.77
N ASN A 395 -4.40 -32.01 24.54
CA ASN A 395 -4.39 -33.38 24.09
C ASN A 395 -2.97 -33.93 24.04
N ALA A 396 -2.74 -35.01 24.78
CA ALA A 396 -1.46 -35.71 24.78
C ALA A 396 -1.37 -36.67 23.57
N HIS A 397 -0.27 -36.57 22.83
CA HIS A 397 0.07 -37.46 21.72
C HIS A 397 1.06 -38.50 22.21
N ALA A 398 0.63 -39.73 22.38
CA ALA A 398 1.48 -40.82 22.84
C ALA A 398 2.59 -41.15 21.84
N PHE A 399 3.78 -41.43 22.34
CA PHE A 399 4.89 -41.98 21.56
C PHE A 399 5.45 -43.24 22.20
N SER A 400 6.16 -44.02 21.41
CA SER A 400 6.81 -45.22 21.80
C SER A 400 8.08 -45.42 21.00
N ILE A 401 9.22 -45.64 21.65
CA ILE A 401 10.52 -45.80 21.06
C ILE A 401 11.07 -47.15 21.45
N ASP A 402 11.43 -48.01 20.48
CA ASP A 402 12.13 -49.27 20.72
C ASP A 402 13.59 -48.98 21.12
N ILE A 403 13.92 -49.21 22.37
CA ILE A 403 15.24 -48.96 22.95
C ILE A 403 16.15 -50.19 22.91
N THR A 404 15.65 -51.33 22.43
CA THR A 404 16.46 -52.59 22.43
C THR A 404 17.67 -52.53 21.51
N LYS A 405 17.65 -51.59 20.57
CA LYS A 405 18.71 -51.39 19.57
C LYS A 405 19.62 -50.19 19.88
N LEU A 406 19.47 -49.62 21.05
CA LEU A 406 20.30 -48.49 21.48
C LEU A 406 21.52 -49.00 22.26
N ASP A 407 22.67 -48.34 22.03
CA ASP A 407 23.86 -48.58 22.86
C ASP A 407 23.63 -48.09 24.29
N PRO A 408 24.21 -48.75 25.30
CA PRO A 408 24.14 -48.30 26.67
C PRO A 408 24.82 -46.93 26.85
N CYS A 409 24.04 -45.87 26.86
CA CYS A 409 24.51 -44.52 27.16
C CYS A 409 23.34 -43.64 27.64
N GLY A 410 23.61 -42.37 27.93
CA GLY A 410 22.58 -41.38 28.21
C GLY A 410 22.02 -40.83 26.90
N TYR A 411 20.71 -40.76 26.82
CA TYR A 411 19.99 -40.19 25.67
C TYR A 411 19.13 -39.01 26.11
N THR A 412 19.05 -38.01 25.26
CA THR A 412 18.11 -36.91 25.38
C THR A 412 17.03 -37.07 24.32
N VAL A 413 15.79 -37.07 24.73
CA VAL A 413 14.63 -36.99 23.85
C VAL A 413 14.35 -35.51 23.55
N ARG A 414 14.26 -35.17 22.29
CA ARG A 414 13.93 -33.81 21.82
C ARG A 414 12.62 -33.81 21.05
N VAL A 415 11.84 -32.78 21.27
CA VAL A 415 10.65 -32.50 20.51
C VAL A 415 10.89 -31.26 19.68
N TYR A 416 10.46 -31.30 18.43
CA TYR A 416 10.40 -30.19 17.54
C TYR A 416 8.93 -29.96 17.16
N ALA A 417 8.42 -28.76 17.41
CA ALA A 417 7.08 -28.35 16.99
C ALA A 417 7.18 -27.25 15.96
N HIS A 418 6.24 -27.26 15.01
CA HIS A 418 6.16 -26.31 13.93
C HIS A 418 4.73 -25.81 13.81
N ASP A 419 4.57 -24.51 13.59
CA ASP A 419 3.32 -23.89 13.20
C ASP A 419 3.15 -23.86 11.67
N ARG A 420 2.04 -23.30 11.19
CA ARG A 420 1.70 -23.12 9.78
C ARG A 420 2.01 -21.74 9.25
N ALA A 421 2.63 -20.88 10.03
CA ALA A 421 2.92 -19.52 9.63
C ALA A 421 3.77 -19.48 8.36
N LEU A 422 3.36 -18.67 7.41
CA LEU A 422 4.09 -18.41 6.17
C LEU A 422 5.18 -17.40 6.47
N VAL A 423 6.31 -17.90 6.94
CA VAL A 423 7.50 -17.09 7.22
C VAL A 423 8.16 -16.72 5.89
N GLY A 424 8.35 -15.43 5.68
CA GLY A 424 8.89 -14.92 4.43
C GLY A 424 10.34 -15.33 4.15
N TYR A 425 10.72 -15.16 2.93
CA TYR A 425 11.96 -15.62 2.34
C TYR A 425 13.20 -14.88 2.86
N ARG A 426 13.94 -15.49 3.76
CA ARG A 426 15.34 -15.09 4.05
C ARG A 426 16.37 -15.65 3.03
N SER A 427 15.97 -16.53 2.14
CA SER A 427 16.91 -17.36 1.36
C SER A 427 17.30 -16.79 0.00
N PHE A 428 17.02 -15.54 -0.30
CA PHE A 428 17.33 -14.95 -1.61
C PHE A 428 18.35 -13.79 -1.57
N PHE A 429 19.07 -13.66 -0.47
CA PHE A 429 20.15 -12.66 -0.38
C PHE A 429 21.53 -13.29 -0.19
#